data_a4f2fd38a9637d907ee8301ac59e7dc7
#
_entry.id   a4f2fd38a9637d907ee8301ac59e7dc7
#
_cell.length_a   1.000
_cell.length_b   1.000
_cell.length_c   1.000
_cell.angle_alpha   90.00
_cell.angle_beta   90.00
_cell.angle_gamma   90.00
#
_symmetry.space_group_name_H-M   'P 1'
#
loop_
_entity.id
_entity.type
_entity.pdbx_description
1 polymer ?
#
loop_
_entity_poly.entity_id
_entity_poly.type
_entity_poly.pdbx_seq_one_letter_code
_entity_poly.pdbx_strand_id
1 'polypeptide(L)'
;MNDLSIIELYFARDEEAIKQTDIKYGKLCHSVAYNILNNNEDSEECVNDTYIGVWNAIPPAKPNNFMAFVCKITRNLSLKRLEAMSRQKRSQATIVSLDELAEVLSDESIADGVSDEDIGKLISDFLRNEKSEIRDVFIRKYYFFDSIGDIARRYDFTESKVKNMLHHTRTKLKDFLIKEGIEI
;
A
#
# COMPACT_ATOMS: atom_id res chain seq x y z
N MET A 1 2.28 7.37 -22.13
CA MET A 1 1.65 8.67 -21.81
C MET A 1 2.11 9.12 -20.42
N ASN A 2 2.18 10.44 -20.10
CA ASN A 2 2.49 10.92 -18.76
C ASN A 2 1.24 10.91 -17.87
N ASP A 3 1.39 11.01 -16.53
CA ASP A 3 0.28 10.90 -15.58
C ASP A 3 -0.75 12.03 -15.72
N LEU A 4 -0.30 13.25 -15.98
CA LEU A 4 -1.19 14.39 -16.14
C LEU A 4 -2.13 14.19 -17.32
N SER A 5 -1.59 13.74 -18.46
CA SER A 5 -2.41 13.46 -19.67
C SER A 5 -3.41 12.31 -19.42
N ILE A 6 -3.04 11.29 -18.64
CA ILE A 6 -3.99 10.22 -18.28
C ILE A 6 -5.11 10.78 -17.40
N ILE A 7 -4.78 11.62 -16.41
CA ILE A 7 -5.76 12.27 -15.53
C ILE A 7 -6.71 13.16 -16.35
N GLU A 8 -6.20 13.91 -17.33
CA GLU A 8 -7.01 14.74 -18.23
C GLU A 8 -8.03 13.90 -19.02
N LEU A 9 -7.64 12.72 -19.51
CA LEU A 9 -8.57 11.79 -20.17
C LEU A 9 -9.68 11.34 -19.21
N TYR A 10 -9.38 11.05 -17.94
CA TYR A 10 -10.42 10.75 -16.94
C TYR A 10 -11.37 11.91 -16.73
N PHE A 11 -10.87 13.15 -16.67
CA PHE A 11 -11.73 14.35 -16.58
C PHE A 11 -12.61 14.53 -17.81
N ALA A 12 -12.09 14.20 -18.99
CA ALA A 12 -12.84 14.23 -20.24
C ALA A 12 -13.82 13.05 -20.39
N ARG A 13 -13.83 12.08 -19.47
CA ARG A 13 -14.60 10.84 -19.56
C ARG A 13 -14.27 10.04 -20.83
N ASP A 14 -13.02 10.06 -21.26
CA ASP A 14 -12.50 9.29 -22.37
C ASP A 14 -12.04 7.91 -21.88
N GLU A 15 -12.60 6.85 -22.44
CA GLU A 15 -12.26 5.46 -22.07
C GLU A 15 -10.80 5.09 -22.36
N GLU A 16 -10.10 5.84 -23.22
CA GLU A 16 -8.67 5.68 -23.44
C GLU A 16 -7.86 5.88 -22.14
N ALA A 17 -8.41 6.62 -21.15
CA ALA A 17 -7.83 6.75 -19.82
C ALA A 17 -7.59 5.40 -19.12
N ILE A 18 -8.56 4.49 -19.20
CA ILE A 18 -8.49 3.15 -18.60
C ILE A 18 -7.36 2.35 -19.27
N LYS A 19 -7.33 2.34 -20.59
CA LYS A 19 -6.32 1.62 -21.36
C LYS A 19 -4.91 2.13 -21.09
N GLN A 20 -4.74 3.46 -21.02
CA GLN A 20 -3.43 4.07 -20.71
C GLN A 20 -3.01 3.79 -19.25
N THR A 21 -3.95 3.69 -18.34
CA THR A 21 -3.69 3.27 -16.94
C THR A 21 -3.24 1.82 -16.89
N ASP A 22 -3.90 0.92 -17.61
CA ASP A 22 -3.51 -0.48 -17.70
C ASP A 22 -2.11 -0.66 -18.29
N ILE A 23 -1.83 -0.03 -19.44
CA ILE A 23 -0.50 -0.09 -20.08
C ILE A 23 0.60 0.35 -19.12
N LYS A 24 0.35 1.40 -18.34
CA LYS A 24 1.36 2.00 -17.48
C LYS A 24 1.48 1.33 -16.11
N TYR A 25 0.36 0.96 -15.51
CA TYR A 25 0.30 0.53 -14.10
C TYR A 25 -0.31 -0.85 -13.89
N GLY A 26 -0.85 -1.51 -14.92
CA GLY A 26 -1.53 -2.80 -14.80
C GLY A 26 -0.67 -3.87 -14.15
N LYS A 27 0.60 -4.00 -14.57
CA LYS A 27 1.54 -4.95 -13.95
C LYS A 27 1.82 -4.65 -12.46
N LEU A 28 1.89 -3.36 -12.10
CA LEU A 28 2.11 -2.94 -10.72
C LEU A 28 0.87 -3.23 -9.87
N CYS A 29 -0.33 -2.89 -10.36
CA CYS A 29 -1.59 -3.20 -9.71
C CYS A 29 -1.76 -4.71 -9.50
N HIS A 30 -1.48 -5.51 -10.53
CA HIS A 30 -1.52 -6.96 -10.41
C HIS A 30 -0.54 -7.49 -9.36
N SER A 31 0.70 -6.97 -9.33
CA SER A 31 1.69 -7.33 -8.31
C SER A 31 1.19 -7.02 -6.90
N VAL A 32 0.61 -5.82 -6.68
CA VAL A 32 0.03 -5.43 -5.38
C VAL A 32 -1.12 -6.36 -4.98
N ALA A 33 -2.04 -6.61 -5.90
CA ALA A 33 -3.17 -7.50 -5.65
C ALA A 33 -2.71 -8.94 -5.35
N TYR A 34 -1.77 -9.46 -6.14
CA TYR A 34 -1.24 -10.81 -5.98
C TYR A 34 -0.47 -10.99 -4.66
N ASN A 35 0.31 -9.99 -4.25
CA ASN A 35 1.03 -10.03 -2.97
C ASN A 35 0.07 -10.11 -1.77
N ILE A 36 -1.15 -9.58 -1.92
CA ILE A 36 -2.20 -9.62 -0.87
C ILE A 36 -3.03 -10.90 -0.96
N LEU A 37 -3.50 -11.26 -2.16
CA LEU A 37 -4.50 -12.31 -2.35
C LEU A 37 -3.89 -13.69 -2.59
N ASN A 38 -2.65 -13.75 -3.08
CA ASN A 38 -1.95 -14.97 -3.49
C ASN A 38 -2.79 -15.88 -4.43
N ASN A 39 -3.60 -15.25 -5.28
CA ASN A 39 -4.46 -15.88 -6.26
C ASN A 39 -4.49 -15.03 -7.52
N ASN A 40 -4.24 -15.64 -8.69
CA ASN A 40 -4.14 -14.91 -9.96
C ASN A 40 -5.48 -14.37 -10.44
N GLU A 41 -6.53 -15.20 -10.41
CA GLU A 41 -7.88 -14.84 -10.87
C GLU A 41 -8.46 -13.71 -10.02
N ASP A 42 -8.38 -13.83 -8.70
CA ASP A 42 -8.81 -12.78 -7.77
C ASP A 42 -8.03 -11.49 -7.95
N SER A 43 -6.73 -11.60 -8.30
CA SER A 43 -5.88 -10.43 -8.53
C SER A 43 -6.25 -9.70 -9.82
N GLU A 44 -6.53 -10.42 -10.90
CA GLU A 44 -7.00 -9.87 -12.16
C GLU A 44 -8.35 -9.15 -11.99
N GLU A 45 -9.27 -9.75 -11.24
CA GLU A 45 -10.56 -9.12 -10.93
C GLU A 45 -10.37 -7.84 -10.12
N CYS A 46 -9.51 -7.83 -9.09
CA CYS A 46 -9.19 -6.62 -8.34
C CYS A 46 -8.54 -5.53 -9.20
N VAL A 47 -7.74 -5.89 -10.21
CA VAL A 47 -7.17 -4.93 -11.15
C VAL A 47 -8.27 -4.30 -12.00
N ASN A 48 -9.22 -5.09 -12.51
CA ASN A 48 -10.36 -4.58 -13.26
C ASN A 48 -11.24 -3.65 -12.40
N ASP A 49 -11.52 -4.06 -11.17
CA ASP A 49 -12.26 -3.23 -10.21
C ASP A 49 -11.50 -1.92 -9.87
N THR A 50 -10.17 -1.97 -9.87
CA THR A 50 -9.33 -0.78 -9.69
C THR A 50 -9.60 0.26 -10.78
N TYR A 51 -9.69 -0.15 -12.05
CA TYR A 51 -9.96 0.78 -13.15
C TYR A 51 -11.34 1.42 -13.01
N ILE A 52 -12.34 0.65 -12.62
CA ILE A 52 -13.68 1.18 -12.32
C ILE A 52 -13.61 2.15 -11.12
N GLY A 53 -12.85 1.80 -10.08
CA GLY A 53 -12.65 2.66 -8.91
C GLY A 53 -11.99 4.00 -9.27
N VAL A 54 -10.95 3.98 -10.10
CA VAL A 54 -10.28 5.20 -10.60
C VAL A 54 -11.24 6.03 -11.45
N TRP A 55 -11.97 5.39 -12.38
CA TRP A 55 -12.96 6.04 -13.22
C TRP A 55 -14.04 6.76 -12.41
N ASN A 56 -14.53 6.14 -11.35
CA ASN A 56 -15.56 6.73 -10.50
C ASN A 56 -15.02 7.84 -9.59
N ALA A 57 -13.73 7.75 -9.22
CA ALA A 57 -13.12 8.75 -8.33
C ALA A 57 -12.65 10.01 -9.07
N ILE A 58 -12.29 9.94 -10.35
CA ILE A 58 -11.84 11.05 -11.18
C ILE A 58 -12.88 11.34 -12.26
N PRO A 59 -13.52 12.54 -12.31
CA PRO A 59 -13.54 13.56 -11.26
C PRO A 59 -14.39 13.15 -10.05
N PRO A 60 -14.36 13.83 -8.91
CA PRO A 60 -13.71 15.12 -8.65
C PRO A 60 -12.26 15.05 -8.17
N ALA A 61 -11.72 13.84 -7.84
CA ALA A 61 -10.36 13.73 -7.32
C ALA A 61 -9.32 14.21 -8.33
N LYS A 62 -8.32 14.97 -7.83
CA LYS A 62 -7.14 15.42 -8.61
C LYS A 62 -5.87 14.92 -7.92
N PRO A 63 -5.45 13.67 -8.15
CA PRO A 63 -4.29 13.12 -7.47
C PRO A 63 -2.99 13.80 -7.93
N ASN A 64 -2.18 14.26 -6.96
CA ASN A 64 -0.83 14.80 -7.22
C ASN A 64 0.15 13.69 -7.63
N ASN A 65 -0.09 12.45 -7.20
CA ASN A 65 0.67 11.26 -7.57
C ASN A 65 -0.31 10.19 -8.04
N PHE A 66 -0.44 10.07 -9.35
CA PHE A 66 -1.41 9.16 -9.95
C PHE A 66 -1.07 7.69 -9.70
N MET A 67 0.22 7.32 -9.72
CA MET A 67 0.66 5.96 -9.39
C MET A 67 0.22 5.57 -7.98
N ALA A 68 0.52 6.44 -6.99
CA ALA A 68 0.14 6.16 -5.60
C ALA A 68 -1.39 6.09 -5.42
N PHE A 69 -2.14 6.93 -6.14
CA PHE A 69 -3.59 6.92 -6.12
C PHE A 69 -4.17 5.60 -6.65
N VAL A 70 -3.70 5.13 -7.80
CA VAL A 70 -4.14 3.85 -8.40
C VAL A 70 -3.77 2.68 -7.48
N CYS A 71 -2.52 2.64 -6.99
CA CYS A 71 -2.08 1.58 -6.07
C CYS A 71 -2.87 1.56 -4.75
N LYS A 72 -3.27 2.74 -4.21
CA LYS A 72 -4.12 2.83 -3.02
C LYS A 72 -5.48 2.17 -3.25
N ILE A 73 -6.10 2.43 -4.40
CA ILE A 73 -7.39 1.81 -4.77
C ILE A 73 -7.22 0.29 -4.90
N THR A 74 -6.21 -0.17 -5.63
CA THR A 74 -5.92 -1.61 -5.79
C THR A 74 -5.73 -2.28 -4.44
N ARG A 75 -4.89 -1.71 -3.58
CA ARG A 75 -4.62 -2.23 -2.24
C ARG A 75 -5.90 -2.35 -1.40
N ASN A 76 -6.71 -1.29 -1.37
CA ASN A 76 -7.94 -1.28 -0.57
C ASN A 76 -8.94 -2.33 -1.06
N LEU A 77 -9.10 -2.48 -2.37
CA LEU A 77 -9.96 -3.51 -2.97
C LEU A 77 -9.45 -4.92 -2.64
N SER A 78 -8.15 -5.15 -2.75
CA SER A 78 -7.53 -6.44 -2.45
C SER A 78 -7.65 -6.80 -0.97
N LEU A 79 -7.45 -5.85 -0.04
CA LEU A 79 -7.65 -6.08 1.40
C LEU A 79 -9.12 -6.39 1.72
N LYS A 80 -10.05 -5.62 1.17
CA LYS A 80 -11.49 -5.87 1.34
C LYS A 80 -11.89 -7.25 0.81
N ARG A 81 -11.33 -7.69 -0.32
CA ARG A 81 -11.55 -9.03 -0.86
C ARG A 81 -10.95 -10.10 0.06
N LEU A 82 -9.73 -9.89 0.56
CA LEU A 82 -9.09 -10.79 1.51
C LEU A 82 -9.94 -10.95 2.78
N GLU A 83 -10.48 -9.87 3.34
CA GLU A 83 -11.41 -9.92 4.48
C GLU A 83 -12.66 -10.74 4.17
N ALA A 84 -13.27 -10.54 3.01
CA ALA A 84 -14.42 -11.32 2.58
C ALA A 84 -14.11 -12.82 2.45
N MET A 85 -12.91 -13.15 1.95
CA MET A 85 -12.42 -14.52 1.81
C MET A 85 -11.96 -15.12 3.15
N SER A 86 -11.43 -14.31 4.07
CA SER A 86 -10.89 -14.77 5.37
C SER A 86 -11.97 -15.24 6.33
N ARG A 87 -13.22 -14.93 6.05
CA ARG A 87 -14.36 -15.67 6.65
C ARG A 87 -14.38 -17.13 6.20
N GLN A 88 -13.64 -17.51 5.15
CA GLN A 88 -13.53 -18.87 4.64
C GLN A 88 -12.10 -19.48 4.62
N LYS A 89 -11.01 -18.73 4.38
CA LYS A 89 -9.60 -19.25 4.43
C LYS A 89 -8.57 -18.11 4.53
N ARG A 90 -7.75 -18.10 5.58
CA ARG A 90 -6.69 -17.08 5.80
C ARG A 90 -5.46 -17.34 4.93
N SER A 91 -5.00 -16.36 4.17
CA SER A 91 -3.68 -16.33 3.54
C SER A 91 -2.60 -15.90 4.55
N GLN A 92 -1.63 -16.78 4.79
CA GLN A 92 -0.68 -16.68 5.90
C GLN A 92 0.33 -15.54 5.80
N ALA A 93 0.80 -15.20 4.59
CA ALA A 93 1.87 -14.21 4.40
C ALA A 93 1.41 -12.74 4.56
N THR A 94 0.21 -12.40 4.11
CA THR A 94 -0.36 -11.05 4.23
C THR A 94 -0.74 -10.75 5.67
N ILE A 95 -1.24 -11.76 6.39
CA ILE A 95 -1.56 -11.67 7.82
C ILE A 95 -0.30 -11.34 8.63
N VAL A 96 0.81 -12.06 8.40
CA VAL A 96 2.09 -11.80 9.11
C VAL A 96 2.58 -10.37 8.89
N SER A 97 2.46 -9.80 7.70
CA SER A 97 2.87 -8.41 7.44
C SER A 97 1.97 -7.37 8.10
N LEU A 98 0.66 -7.65 8.20
CA LEU A 98 -0.29 -6.80 8.92
C LEU A 98 -0.09 -6.94 10.43
N ASP A 99 0.10 -8.16 10.94
CA ASP A 99 0.37 -8.42 12.35
C ASP A 99 1.68 -7.76 12.82
N GLU A 100 2.76 -7.83 12.01
CA GLU A 100 4.02 -7.14 12.29
C GLU A 100 3.88 -5.62 12.43
N LEU A 101 2.97 -5.00 11.66
CA LEU A 101 2.67 -3.58 11.77
C LEU A 101 1.66 -3.31 12.90
N ALA A 102 0.71 -4.21 13.12
CA ALA A 102 -0.26 -4.15 14.21
C ALA A 102 0.43 -4.24 15.59
N GLU A 103 1.57 -4.97 15.72
CA GLU A 103 2.40 -4.94 16.95
C GLU A 103 2.93 -3.54 17.28
N VAL A 104 3.06 -2.67 16.26
CA VAL A 104 3.48 -1.27 16.41
C VAL A 104 2.28 -0.35 16.62
N LEU A 105 1.12 -0.72 16.05
CA LEU A 105 -0.13 0.01 16.10
C LEU A 105 -1.14 -0.88 16.85
N SER A 106 -1.02 -1.05 18.17
CA SER A 106 -1.89 -1.96 18.92
C SER A 106 -3.36 -1.54 18.82
N ASP A 107 -4.24 -2.50 18.49
CA ASP A 107 -5.68 -2.31 18.24
C ASP A 107 -6.45 -1.67 19.43
N GLU A 108 -5.90 -1.73 20.64
CA GLU A 108 -6.56 -1.18 21.85
C GLU A 108 -6.24 0.30 22.11
N SER A 109 -5.26 0.87 21.41
CA SER A 109 -4.78 2.23 21.69
C SER A 109 -5.28 3.28 20.69
N ILE A 110 -6.08 2.91 19.71
CA ILE A 110 -6.89 3.87 18.93
C ILE A 110 -8.16 4.18 19.76
N ALA A 111 -7.95 4.43 21.05
CA ALA A 111 -8.98 4.89 21.95
C ALA A 111 -9.19 6.38 21.71
N ASP A 112 -10.42 6.72 21.36
CA ASP A 112 -11.05 8.03 21.44
C ASP A 112 -10.21 9.24 20.97
N GLY A 113 -10.17 9.47 19.64
CA GLY A 113 -9.92 10.79 19.11
C GLY A 113 -8.85 10.94 18.03
N VAL A 114 -8.05 9.92 17.73
CA VAL A 114 -7.05 9.97 16.63
C VAL A 114 -7.62 9.25 15.41
N SER A 115 -7.80 9.98 14.29
CA SER A 115 -8.31 9.36 13.06
C SER A 115 -7.21 8.57 12.35
N ASP A 116 -7.59 7.51 11.58
CA ASP A 116 -6.67 6.79 10.68
C ASP A 116 -5.88 7.73 9.76
N GLU A 117 -6.46 8.87 9.43
CA GLU A 117 -5.86 9.90 8.59
C GLU A 117 -4.72 10.63 9.31
N ASP A 118 -4.83 10.85 10.60
CA ASP A 118 -3.81 11.48 11.43
C ASP A 118 -2.64 10.53 11.68
N ILE A 119 -2.89 9.26 11.97
CA ILE A 119 -1.85 8.22 12.07
C ILE A 119 -1.11 8.09 10.74
N GLY A 120 -1.82 8.08 9.62
CA GLY A 120 -1.22 8.03 8.28
C GLY A 120 -0.30 9.21 8.01
N LYS A 121 -0.64 10.42 8.49
CA LYS A 121 0.22 11.60 8.39
C LYS A 121 1.48 11.44 9.23
N LEU A 122 1.35 11.02 10.49
CA LEU A 122 2.49 10.79 11.39
C LEU A 122 3.47 9.77 10.81
N ILE A 123 2.98 8.64 10.30
CA ILE A 123 3.82 7.63 9.63
C ILE A 123 4.53 8.24 8.40
N SER A 124 3.82 9.05 7.61
CA SER A 124 4.39 9.72 6.44
C SER A 124 5.49 10.71 6.83
N ASP A 125 5.29 11.47 7.90
CA ASP A 125 6.27 12.43 8.39
C ASP A 125 7.49 11.74 8.99
N PHE A 126 7.30 10.65 9.73
CA PHE A 126 8.39 9.80 10.19
C PHE A 126 9.23 9.28 9.03
N LEU A 127 8.57 8.70 8.01
CA LEU A 127 9.28 8.12 6.86
C LEU A 127 10.00 9.16 6.00
N ARG A 128 9.52 10.41 5.95
CA ARG A 128 10.22 11.51 5.26
C ARG A 128 11.57 11.83 5.87
N ASN A 129 11.72 11.64 7.18
CA ASN A 129 12.94 11.90 7.92
C ASN A 129 13.93 10.71 7.90
N GLU A 130 13.50 9.52 7.46
CA GLU A 130 14.37 8.36 7.32
C GLU A 130 15.15 8.40 5.98
N LYS A 131 16.30 7.70 5.93
CA LYS A 131 17.06 7.52 4.69
C LYS A 131 16.20 6.87 3.60
N SER A 132 16.41 7.28 2.35
CA SER A 132 15.62 6.78 1.21
C SER A 132 15.55 5.25 1.14
N GLU A 133 16.68 4.56 1.34
CA GLU A 133 16.73 3.09 1.32
C GLU A 133 15.81 2.47 2.39
N ILE A 134 15.80 3.02 3.61
CA ILE A 134 14.99 2.53 4.73
C ILE A 134 13.51 2.77 4.44
N ARG A 135 13.19 3.98 4.00
CA ARG A 135 11.83 4.35 3.61
C ARG A 135 11.30 3.46 2.49
N ASP A 136 12.10 3.25 1.46
CA ASP A 136 11.69 2.45 0.31
C ASP A 136 11.45 0.98 0.69
N VAL A 137 12.34 0.39 1.51
CA VAL A 137 12.16 -0.97 2.05
C VAL A 137 10.88 -1.07 2.88
N PHE A 138 10.60 -0.08 3.75
CA PHE A 138 9.40 -0.04 4.57
C PHE A 138 8.12 0.05 3.70
N ILE A 139 8.10 0.98 2.75
CA ILE A 139 6.97 1.16 1.82
C ILE A 139 6.76 -0.12 1.00
N ARG A 140 7.83 -0.75 0.51
CA ARG A 140 7.72 -2.01 -0.23
C ARG A 140 7.06 -3.10 0.61
N LYS A 141 7.49 -3.25 1.86
CA LYS A 141 6.95 -4.28 2.74
C LYS A 141 5.49 -4.04 3.12
N TYR A 142 5.15 -2.83 3.60
CA TYR A 142 3.86 -2.57 4.26
C TYR A 142 2.82 -1.90 3.35
N TYR A 143 3.24 -1.27 2.27
CA TYR A 143 2.30 -0.66 1.32
C TYR A 143 2.09 -1.54 0.08
N PHE A 144 3.16 -2.09 -0.50
CA PHE A 144 3.10 -2.97 -1.68
C PHE A 144 3.04 -4.45 -1.35
N PHE A 145 3.23 -4.85 -0.09
CA PHE A 145 3.26 -6.22 0.40
C PHE A 145 4.30 -7.11 -0.28
N ASP A 146 5.38 -6.53 -0.78
CA ASP A 146 6.47 -7.29 -1.38
C ASP A 146 7.06 -8.28 -0.36
N SER A 147 7.47 -9.46 -0.84
CA SER A 147 8.20 -10.41 -0.01
C SER A 147 9.59 -9.89 0.35
N ILE A 148 10.16 -10.34 1.47
CA ILE A 148 11.53 -9.97 1.86
C ILE A 148 12.53 -10.33 0.77
N GLY A 149 12.34 -11.48 0.10
CA GLY A 149 13.18 -11.92 -1.01
C GLY A 149 13.09 -11.00 -2.23
N ASP A 150 11.88 -10.50 -2.55
CA ASP A 150 11.69 -9.56 -3.67
C ASP A 150 12.32 -8.20 -3.38
N ILE A 151 12.18 -7.70 -2.14
CA ILE A 151 12.82 -6.47 -1.67
C ILE A 151 14.35 -6.63 -1.73
N ALA A 152 14.88 -7.74 -1.23
CA ALA A 152 16.31 -8.03 -1.24
C ALA A 152 16.87 -8.03 -2.67
N ARG A 153 16.20 -8.72 -3.61
CA ARG A 153 16.59 -8.74 -5.02
C ARG A 153 16.51 -7.38 -5.69
N ARG A 154 15.49 -6.58 -5.37
CA ARG A 154 15.28 -5.26 -5.96
C ARG A 154 16.36 -4.24 -5.61
N TYR A 155 16.87 -4.30 -4.38
CA TYR A 155 17.84 -3.32 -3.84
C TYR A 155 19.25 -3.87 -3.71
N ASP A 156 19.50 -5.08 -4.20
CA ASP A 156 20.78 -5.80 -4.05
C ASP A 156 21.22 -5.90 -2.58
N PHE A 157 20.26 -6.26 -1.73
CA PHE A 157 20.47 -6.50 -0.31
C PHE A 157 20.36 -7.98 0.02
N THR A 158 20.95 -8.38 1.16
CA THR A 158 20.64 -9.68 1.73
C THR A 158 19.28 -9.65 2.44
N GLU A 159 18.58 -10.78 2.50
CA GLU A 159 17.33 -10.87 3.25
C GLU A 159 17.51 -10.50 4.73
N SER A 160 18.65 -10.87 5.33
CA SER A 160 18.98 -10.50 6.71
C SER A 160 19.09 -8.99 6.88
N LYS A 161 19.71 -8.27 5.90
CA LYS A 161 19.76 -6.81 5.91
C LYS A 161 18.36 -6.21 5.86
N VAL A 162 17.49 -6.70 4.97
CA VAL A 162 16.10 -6.24 4.86
C VAL A 162 15.34 -6.46 6.17
N LYS A 163 15.44 -7.66 6.77
CA LYS A 163 14.80 -7.97 8.07
C LYS A 163 15.25 -7.02 9.18
N ASN A 164 16.56 -6.78 9.26
CA ASN A 164 17.13 -5.87 10.27
C ASN A 164 16.66 -4.42 10.04
N MET A 165 16.65 -3.94 8.79
CA MET A 165 16.14 -2.60 8.46
C MET A 165 14.68 -2.45 8.89
N LEU A 166 13.82 -3.41 8.56
CA LEU A 166 12.41 -3.40 8.94
C LEU A 166 12.22 -3.41 10.46
N HIS A 167 12.95 -4.28 11.16
CA HIS A 167 12.90 -4.35 12.62
C HIS A 167 13.27 -3.01 13.28
N HIS A 168 14.41 -2.44 12.91
CA HIS A 168 14.85 -1.16 13.46
C HIS A 168 13.91 -0.01 13.11
N THR A 169 13.35 -0.01 11.91
CA THR A 169 12.39 1.02 11.48
C THR A 169 11.10 0.93 12.28
N ARG A 170 10.58 -0.28 12.55
CA ARG A 170 9.40 -0.46 13.41
C ARG A 170 9.65 0.05 14.82
N THR A 171 10.80 -0.31 15.43
CA THR A 171 11.15 0.17 16.76
C THR A 171 11.18 1.70 16.83
N LYS A 172 11.86 2.34 15.87
CA LYS A 172 11.91 3.80 15.81
C LYS A 172 10.54 4.44 15.57
N LEU A 173 9.71 3.83 14.72
CA LEU A 173 8.34 4.30 14.46
C LEU A 173 7.51 4.23 15.74
N LYS A 174 7.61 3.13 16.49
CA LYS A 174 6.94 3.00 17.78
C LYS A 174 7.36 4.13 18.74
N ASP A 175 8.66 4.34 18.93
CA ASP A 175 9.19 5.39 19.78
C ASP A 175 8.73 6.79 19.32
N PHE A 176 8.65 7.02 18.01
CA PHE A 176 8.16 8.27 17.43
C PHE A 176 6.67 8.48 17.74
N LEU A 177 5.82 7.48 17.51
CA LEU A 177 4.39 7.57 17.77
C LEU A 177 4.07 7.81 19.24
N ILE A 178 4.79 7.15 20.15
CA ILE A 178 4.68 7.39 21.61
C ILE A 178 5.00 8.86 21.95
N LYS A 179 6.05 9.44 21.33
CA LYS A 179 6.40 10.85 21.53
C LYS A 179 5.37 11.83 21.01
N GLU A 180 4.65 11.44 19.94
CA GLU A 180 3.54 12.23 19.38
C GLU A 180 2.22 12.01 20.15
N GLY A 181 2.27 11.27 21.26
CA GLY A 181 1.12 11.09 22.15
C GLY A 181 0.18 9.94 21.76
N ILE A 182 0.63 9.05 20.88
CA ILE A 182 -0.11 7.82 20.57
C ILE A 182 0.24 6.77 21.63
N GLU A 183 -0.74 6.35 22.38
CA GLU A 183 -0.59 5.22 23.32
C GLU A 183 -0.52 3.91 22.52
N ILE A 184 0.58 3.16 22.62
CA ILE A 184 0.83 1.92 21.88
C ILE A 184 1.25 0.82 22.86
#